data_0f60eec5d01e7ee806ea2c74daf6b4c1
#
_entry.id   0f60eec5d01e7ee806ea2c74daf6b4c1
#
_cell.length_a   1.000
_cell.length_b   1.000
_cell.length_c   1.000
_cell.angle_alpha   90.00
_cell.angle_beta   90.00
_cell.angle_gamma   90.00
#
_symmetry.space_group_name_H-M   'P 1'
#
loop_
_entity.id
_entity.type
_entity.pdbx_description
1 polymer ?
#
loop_
_entity_poly.entity_id
_entity_poly.type
_entity_poly.pdbx_seq_one_letter_code
_entity_poly.pdbx_strand_id
1 'polypeptide(L)'
;MYVLPGIGGSVLERPGTGKRSGEAVWDAGLVDVAGLLTRPDRLSVDQPLRPTGVIRSRRLLPGWTVVPGYERLIDALGALPDVRLDKGNPDRRDQAANVVVFPYDFRLGVAHTAALLAADVHERLKDLSESERAGRVVVLAHSMGGLVARYWLGPLMGWPLCRALITLGTPHRGAPKALQLLANGVQLAGVRLDGVSDLLRTWPSVAELLPRFPAIWDTVAEAPRYPHELSVPGLGTAAKAGFDLHQDIEAGWRTIPRGPDAPQVVPRLGWSHDTPASAKWDGNRLTIHKAPPHWLDLDGWQHDHGDGTVPAFSAVPLELGGHNTFGWRARDRHGPMAASSWVPDLVEAYERRAPLTAVQGEVRHASLGLDLDELHLAGLPVPVRVRVRGDVPGSGEPAAVWALLRQPDEPRARTAEVKLEWDPADRCYGADLPGQRPGLYDLKVTARAVPGAGDLTVTDTVAVVTQ
;
A
#
# COMPACT_ATOMS: atom_id res chain seq x y z
N MET A 1 -18.59 -2.78 -10.01
CA MET A 1 -17.44 -2.32 -9.20
C MET A 1 -16.17 -2.96 -9.69
N TYR A 2 -15.03 -2.24 -9.66
CA TYR A 2 -13.70 -2.81 -9.91
C TYR A 2 -12.87 -2.79 -8.63
N VAL A 3 -12.14 -3.89 -8.37
CA VAL A 3 -11.20 -4.02 -7.26
C VAL A 3 -9.79 -4.16 -7.81
N LEU A 4 -8.93 -3.16 -7.55
CA LEU A 4 -7.55 -3.12 -8.04
C LEU A 4 -6.57 -3.38 -6.89
N PRO A 5 -5.71 -4.40 -7.00
CA PRO A 5 -4.68 -4.65 -5.99
C PRO A 5 -3.53 -3.63 -6.05
N GLY A 6 -2.67 -3.63 -5.04
CA GLY A 6 -1.39 -2.92 -5.04
C GLY A 6 -0.28 -3.68 -5.77
N ILE A 7 0.92 -3.10 -5.75
CA ILE A 7 2.14 -3.76 -6.27
C ILE A 7 2.37 -5.09 -5.53
N GLY A 8 2.75 -6.13 -6.28
CA GLY A 8 2.90 -7.47 -5.72
C GLY A 8 1.57 -8.19 -5.43
N GLY A 9 0.42 -7.54 -5.61
CA GLY A 9 -0.90 -8.06 -5.21
C GLY A 9 -1.59 -8.97 -6.22
N SER A 10 -1.05 -9.14 -7.42
CA SER A 10 -1.56 -10.07 -8.44
C SER A 10 -0.76 -11.37 -8.47
N VAL A 11 -1.44 -12.46 -8.79
CA VAL A 11 -0.78 -13.72 -9.16
C VAL A 11 -0.23 -13.56 -10.58
N LEU A 12 1.04 -13.91 -10.79
CA LEU A 12 1.67 -13.90 -12.11
C LEU A 12 2.09 -15.31 -12.51
N GLU A 13 1.65 -15.75 -13.68
CA GLU A 13 1.97 -17.06 -14.25
C GLU A 13 2.73 -16.92 -15.57
N ARG A 14 3.66 -17.82 -15.79
CA ARG A 14 4.21 -18.05 -17.13
C ARG A 14 3.16 -18.77 -17.96
N PRO A 15 2.80 -18.28 -19.16
CA PRO A 15 1.85 -18.97 -20.01
C PRO A 15 2.27 -20.42 -20.25
N GLY A 16 1.33 -21.34 -20.11
CA GLY A 16 1.55 -22.74 -20.44
C GLY A 16 1.62 -22.96 -21.95
N THR A 17 2.25 -24.06 -22.38
CA THR A 17 2.32 -24.46 -23.78
C THR A 17 1.30 -25.59 -24.05
N GLY A 18 0.41 -25.37 -25.00
CA GLY A 18 -0.60 -26.37 -25.38
C GLY A 18 -1.65 -26.60 -24.27
N LYS A 19 -1.83 -27.87 -23.86
CA LYS A 19 -2.80 -28.28 -22.83
C LYS A 19 -2.26 -28.17 -21.39
N ARG A 20 -1.02 -27.74 -21.18
CA ARG A 20 -0.46 -27.58 -19.85
C ARG A 20 -0.90 -26.23 -19.26
N SER A 21 -1.38 -26.25 -18.02
CA SER A 21 -1.61 -25.04 -17.24
C SER A 21 -0.32 -24.24 -17.09
N GLY A 22 -0.43 -22.93 -16.95
CA GLY A 22 0.71 -22.05 -16.67
C GLY A 22 1.45 -22.42 -15.37
N GLU A 23 2.71 -22.05 -15.28
CA GLU A 23 3.50 -22.16 -14.06
C GLU A 23 3.36 -20.85 -13.26
N ALA A 24 2.91 -20.95 -12.02
CA ALA A 24 2.91 -19.79 -11.11
C ALA A 24 4.36 -19.36 -10.84
N VAL A 25 4.66 -18.10 -11.13
CA VAL A 25 5.96 -17.48 -10.88
C VAL A 25 5.88 -16.58 -9.64
N TRP A 26 4.72 -16.00 -9.43
CA TRP A 26 4.41 -15.20 -8.26
C TRP A 26 2.95 -15.46 -7.84
N ASP A 27 2.74 -16.36 -6.93
CA ASP A 27 1.46 -16.68 -6.27
C ASP A 27 1.71 -17.11 -4.85
N ALA A 28 2.81 -17.65 -4.70
CA ALA A 28 3.06 -18.68 -3.75
C ALA A 28 3.28 -18.24 -2.33
N GLY A 29 3.55 -19.17 -1.48
CA GLY A 29 3.90 -19.03 -0.10
C GLY A 29 5.36 -18.59 0.13
N LEU A 30 5.88 -18.91 1.30
CA LEU A 30 7.27 -18.67 1.70
C LEU A 30 8.32 -19.15 0.69
N VAL A 31 7.98 -20.19 -0.09
CA VAL A 31 8.84 -20.74 -1.14
C VAL A 31 9.17 -19.70 -2.22
N ASP A 32 8.29 -18.73 -2.47
CA ASP A 32 8.54 -17.73 -3.52
C ASP A 32 9.35 -16.55 -3.04
N VAL A 33 9.27 -16.19 -1.75
CA VAL A 33 10.20 -15.20 -1.20
C VAL A 33 11.63 -15.76 -1.27
N ALA A 34 11.84 -17.00 -0.85
CA ALA A 34 13.13 -17.68 -1.01
C ALA A 34 13.51 -17.83 -2.49
N GLY A 35 12.52 -18.11 -3.36
CA GLY A 35 12.70 -18.16 -4.81
C GLY A 35 13.09 -16.81 -5.40
N LEU A 36 12.50 -15.71 -4.95
CA LEU A 36 12.85 -14.36 -5.37
C LEU A 36 14.27 -13.98 -4.91
N LEU A 37 14.67 -14.40 -3.71
CA LEU A 37 16.01 -14.13 -3.20
C LEU A 37 17.08 -14.90 -3.97
N THR A 38 16.78 -16.12 -4.42
CA THR A 38 17.74 -16.99 -5.10
C THR A 38 17.73 -16.88 -6.64
N ARG A 39 16.59 -16.56 -7.23
CA ARG A 39 16.37 -16.42 -8.68
C ARG A 39 15.48 -15.24 -9.01
N PRO A 40 15.95 -14.01 -8.76
CA PRO A 40 15.16 -12.80 -9.02
C PRO A 40 14.78 -12.62 -10.49
N ASP A 41 15.60 -13.15 -11.43
CA ASP A 41 15.39 -13.12 -12.86
C ASP A 41 14.03 -13.69 -13.32
N ARG A 42 13.41 -14.57 -12.53
CA ARG A 42 12.06 -15.09 -12.82
C ARG A 42 11.00 -13.99 -12.90
N LEU A 43 11.20 -12.88 -12.19
CA LEU A 43 10.32 -11.70 -12.21
C LEU A 43 10.90 -10.54 -13.04
N SER A 44 11.89 -10.78 -13.91
CA SER A 44 12.32 -9.77 -14.88
C SER A 44 11.15 -9.33 -15.76
N VAL A 45 11.12 -8.04 -16.14
CA VAL A 45 10.09 -7.49 -17.06
C VAL A 45 10.13 -8.14 -18.44
N ASP A 46 11.28 -8.71 -18.83
CA ASP A 46 11.44 -9.43 -20.10
C ASP A 46 10.75 -10.80 -20.09
N GLN A 47 10.40 -11.32 -18.92
CA GLN A 47 9.66 -12.57 -18.82
C GLN A 47 8.18 -12.34 -19.16
N PRO A 48 7.61 -13.05 -20.15
CA PRO A 48 6.20 -12.92 -20.49
C PRO A 48 5.36 -13.60 -19.41
N LEU A 49 4.91 -12.81 -18.43
CA LEU A 49 4.00 -13.26 -17.39
C LEU A 49 2.61 -12.68 -17.63
N ARG A 50 1.58 -13.43 -17.21
CA ARG A 50 0.19 -12.97 -17.26
C ARG A 50 -0.42 -12.95 -15.86
N PRO A 51 -1.22 -11.95 -15.51
CA PRO A 51 -1.99 -11.95 -14.29
C PRO A 51 -3.16 -12.93 -14.40
N THR A 52 -3.36 -13.79 -13.37
CA THR A 52 -4.41 -14.81 -13.37
C THR A 52 -5.35 -14.72 -12.18
N GLY A 53 -5.10 -13.78 -11.31
CA GLY A 53 -5.91 -13.51 -10.11
C GLY A 53 -5.18 -12.59 -9.17
N VAL A 54 -5.74 -12.37 -8.00
CA VAL A 54 -5.07 -11.66 -6.91
C VAL A 54 -4.59 -12.63 -5.86
N ILE A 55 -3.54 -12.22 -5.15
CA ILE A 55 -2.97 -13.00 -4.06
C ILE A 55 -4.03 -13.21 -2.98
N ARG A 56 -4.27 -14.45 -2.61
CA ARG A 56 -5.25 -14.82 -1.60
C ARG A 56 -4.68 -14.72 -0.20
N SER A 57 -3.53 -15.34 0.00
CA SER A 57 -2.83 -15.36 1.29
C SER A 57 -1.71 -14.33 1.33
N ARG A 58 -1.13 -14.13 2.50
CA ARG A 58 -0.07 -13.14 2.72
C ARG A 58 1.16 -13.41 1.89
N ARG A 59 1.76 -12.31 1.42
CA ARG A 59 2.99 -12.31 0.61
C ARG A 59 3.88 -11.17 1.06
N LEU A 60 5.17 -11.36 0.92
CA LEU A 60 6.15 -10.31 1.09
C LEU A 60 6.71 -9.90 -0.27
N LEU A 61 6.59 -8.63 -0.60
CA LEU A 61 7.42 -8.01 -1.62
C LEU A 61 8.63 -7.37 -0.90
N PRO A 62 9.82 -7.99 -0.98
CA PRO A 62 11.00 -7.53 -0.25
C PRO A 62 11.28 -6.05 -0.50
N GLY A 63 11.51 -5.30 0.58
CA GLY A 63 11.77 -3.86 0.55
C GLY A 63 10.52 -2.98 0.44
N TRP A 64 9.34 -3.54 0.16
CA TRP A 64 8.10 -2.77 0.08
C TRP A 64 7.19 -3.01 1.28
N THR A 65 6.41 -4.09 1.26
CA THR A 65 5.51 -4.43 2.37
C THR A 65 5.07 -5.89 2.30
N VAL A 66 4.56 -6.40 3.41
CA VAL A 66 3.78 -7.64 3.40
C VAL A 66 2.36 -7.34 2.93
N VAL A 67 1.97 -7.94 1.81
CA VAL A 67 0.58 -7.90 1.34
C VAL A 67 -0.19 -9.01 2.06
N PRO A 68 -1.19 -8.69 2.90
CA PRO A 68 -1.88 -9.71 3.72
C PRO A 68 -2.79 -10.63 2.90
N GLY A 69 -2.88 -10.39 1.60
CA GLY A 69 -3.78 -11.08 0.68
C GLY A 69 -5.15 -10.42 0.61
N TYR A 70 -5.85 -10.67 -0.50
CA TYR A 70 -7.15 -10.06 -0.77
C TYR A 70 -8.33 -11.02 -0.52
N GLU A 71 -8.06 -12.24 -0.04
CA GLU A 71 -9.11 -13.25 0.15
C GLU A 71 -10.24 -12.75 1.04
N ARG A 72 -9.90 -12.16 2.20
CA ARG A 72 -10.90 -11.62 3.13
C ARG A 72 -11.77 -10.54 2.51
N LEU A 73 -11.16 -9.63 1.74
CA LEU A 73 -11.88 -8.58 1.03
C LEU A 73 -12.82 -9.18 -0.02
N ILE A 74 -12.30 -10.11 -0.83
CA ILE A 74 -13.07 -10.74 -1.91
C ILE A 74 -14.22 -11.56 -1.35
N ASP A 75 -14.00 -12.33 -0.29
CA ASP A 75 -15.05 -13.14 0.34
C ASP A 75 -16.13 -12.25 0.99
N ALA A 76 -15.72 -11.16 1.65
CA ALA A 76 -16.66 -10.21 2.22
C ALA A 76 -17.49 -9.50 1.15
N LEU A 77 -16.88 -9.09 0.03
CA LEU A 77 -17.60 -8.51 -1.10
C LEU A 77 -18.54 -9.54 -1.75
N GLY A 78 -18.09 -10.79 -1.90
CA GLY A 78 -18.90 -11.87 -2.46
C GLY A 78 -20.06 -12.32 -1.56
N ALA A 79 -20.02 -11.99 -0.27
CA ALA A 79 -21.09 -12.24 0.69
C ALA A 79 -22.17 -11.15 0.71
N LEU A 80 -21.93 -10.01 0.06
CA LEU A 80 -22.94 -8.95 -0.05
C LEU A 80 -24.13 -9.41 -0.92
N PRO A 81 -25.36 -8.98 -0.61
CA PRO A 81 -26.53 -9.28 -1.41
C PRO A 81 -26.35 -8.85 -2.88
N ASP A 82 -26.86 -9.66 -3.79
CA ASP A 82 -26.87 -9.40 -5.24
C ASP A 82 -25.49 -9.23 -5.90
N VAL A 83 -24.41 -9.62 -5.22
CA VAL A 83 -23.07 -9.61 -5.79
C VAL A 83 -22.80 -10.85 -6.62
N ARG A 84 -22.44 -10.62 -7.88
CA ARG A 84 -21.87 -11.59 -8.80
C ARG A 84 -20.42 -11.23 -9.07
N LEU A 85 -19.52 -12.06 -8.61
CA LEU A 85 -18.09 -11.78 -8.52
C LEU A 85 -17.31 -12.45 -9.66
N ASP A 86 -16.59 -11.64 -10.45
CA ASP A 86 -15.50 -12.11 -11.33
C ASP A 86 -14.16 -12.00 -10.55
N LYS A 87 -13.52 -13.15 -10.32
CA LYS A 87 -12.25 -13.23 -9.56
C LYS A 87 -11.01 -12.85 -10.38
N GLY A 88 -11.20 -12.33 -11.60
CA GLY A 88 -10.13 -11.82 -12.45
C GLY A 88 -9.27 -12.88 -13.14
N ASN A 89 -9.75 -14.13 -13.22
CA ASN A 89 -9.07 -15.14 -14.02
C ASN A 89 -9.41 -14.94 -15.50
N PRO A 90 -8.43 -14.64 -16.39
CA PRO A 90 -8.69 -14.35 -17.80
C PRO A 90 -9.30 -15.52 -18.55
N ASP A 91 -9.09 -16.77 -18.09
CA ASP A 91 -9.63 -17.98 -18.70
C ASP A 91 -11.05 -18.32 -18.20
N ARG A 92 -11.57 -17.58 -17.20
CA ARG A 92 -12.86 -17.80 -16.54
C ARG A 92 -13.61 -16.49 -16.28
N ARG A 93 -13.60 -15.59 -17.26
CA ARG A 93 -14.26 -14.29 -17.15
C ARG A 93 -15.78 -14.45 -17.05
N ASP A 94 -16.37 -13.77 -16.10
CA ASP A 94 -17.82 -13.63 -15.98
C ASP A 94 -18.25 -12.23 -16.48
N GLN A 95 -18.78 -12.17 -17.69
CA GLN A 95 -19.22 -10.91 -18.30
C GLN A 95 -20.41 -10.26 -17.59
N ALA A 96 -21.21 -11.07 -16.88
CA ALA A 96 -22.36 -10.57 -16.14
C ALA A 96 -22.03 -10.20 -14.67
N ALA A 97 -20.77 -10.29 -14.27
CA ALA A 97 -20.33 -9.89 -12.93
C ALA A 97 -20.51 -8.38 -12.70
N ASN A 98 -21.01 -8.03 -11.52
CA ASN A 98 -21.13 -6.64 -11.08
C ASN A 98 -19.99 -6.22 -10.15
N VAL A 99 -19.20 -7.18 -9.63
CA VAL A 99 -17.92 -6.95 -8.95
C VAL A 99 -16.82 -7.67 -9.69
N VAL A 100 -15.81 -6.94 -10.13
CA VAL A 100 -14.70 -7.43 -10.95
C VAL A 100 -13.40 -7.21 -10.20
N VAL A 101 -12.71 -8.27 -9.86
CA VAL A 101 -11.32 -8.19 -9.42
C VAL A 101 -10.45 -8.03 -10.65
N PHE A 102 -9.63 -6.99 -10.70
CA PHE A 102 -8.79 -6.67 -11.85
C PHE A 102 -7.30 -6.89 -11.51
N PRO A 103 -6.79 -8.12 -11.65
CA PRO A 103 -5.36 -8.38 -11.51
C PRO A 103 -4.62 -7.80 -12.71
N TYR A 104 -3.39 -7.35 -12.48
CA TYR A 104 -2.54 -6.80 -13.53
C TYR A 104 -1.08 -7.13 -13.26
N ASP A 105 -0.25 -7.06 -14.30
CA ASP A 105 1.18 -7.23 -14.15
C ASP A 105 1.78 -5.99 -13.47
N PHE A 106 1.98 -6.10 -12.18
CA PHE A 106 2.45 -5.02 -11.32
C PHE A 106 3.91 -4.60 -11.59
N ARG A 107 4.65 -5.31 -12.43
CA ARG A 107 6.02 -4.95 -12.84
C ARG A 107 5.99 -3.84 -13.89
N LEU A 108 4.90 -3.79 -14.67
CA LEU A 108 4.72 -2.85 -15.78
C LEU A 108 4.23 -1.49 -15.28
N GLY A 109 4.33 -0.48 -16.15
CA GLY A 109 3.94 0.89 -15.82
C GLY A 109 2.44 1.07 -15.60
N VAL A 110 2.11 2.07 -14.79
CA VAL A 110 0.75 2.49 -14.44
C VAL A 110 -0.07 2.84 -15.69
N ALA A 111 0.50 3.60 -16.62
CA ALA A 111 -0.20 3.99 -17.85
C ALA A 111 -0.61 2.79 -18.71
N HIS A 112 0.29 1.79 -18.85
CA HIS A 112 -0.01 0.54 -19.55
C HIS A 112 -1.18 -0.20 -18.88
N THR A 113 -1.12 -0.36 -17.57
CA THR A 113 -2.17 -1.03 -16.79
C THR A 113 -3.50 -0.29 -16.85
N ALA A 114 -3.47 1.04 -16.82
CA ALA A 114 -4.66 1.87 -16.95
C ALA A 114 -5.34 1.73 -18.32
N ALA A 115 -4.56 1.56 -19.39
CA ALA A 115 -5.11 1.29 -20.73
C ALA A 115 -5.81 -0.08 -20.78
N LEU A 116 -5.26 -1.10 -20.13
CA LEU A 116 -5.91 -2.41 -20.00
C LEU A 116 -7.21 -2.32 -19.19
N LEU A 117 -7.22 -1.56 -18.10
CA LEU A 117 -8.42 -1.30 -17.31
C LEU A 117 -9.49 -0.59 -18.15
N ALA A 118 -9.11 0.45 -18.90
CA ALA A 118 -10.01 1.18 -19.79
C ALA A 118 -10.66 0.25 -20.83
N ALA A 119 -9.87 -0.64 -21.44
CA ALA A 119 -10.37 -1.63 -22.40
C ALA A 119 -11.35 -2.62 -21.77
N ASP A 120 -11.05 -3.12 -20.55
CA ASP A 120 -11.95 -4.03 -19.84
C ASP A 120 -13.27 -3.36 -19.44
N VAL A 121 -13.22 -2.13 -18.93
CA VAL A 121 -14.41 -1.35 -18.61
C VAL A 121 -15.25 -1.10 -19.85
N HIS A 122 -14.63 -0.71 -20.96
CA HIS A 122 -15.31 -0.46 -22.22
C HIS A 122 -16.03 -1.73 -22.73
N GLU A 123 -15.33 -2.86 -22.72
CA GLU A 123 -15.90 -4.14 -23.17
C GLU A 123 -17.09 -4.57 -22.34
N ARG A 124 -17.03 -4.39 -21.00
CA ARG A 124 -18.15 -4.76 -20.11
C ARG A 124 -19.34 -3.82 -20.21
N LEU A 125 -19.13 -2.60 -20.63
CA LEU A 125 -20.21 -1.60 -20.76
C LEU A 125 -20.68 -1.38 -22.21
N LYS A 126 -20.13 -2.09 -23.19
CA LYS A 126 -20.35 -1.82 -24.62
C LYS A 126 -21.81 -1.85 -25.06
N ASP A 127 -22.62 -2.74 -24.44
CA ASP A 127 -24.02 -2.96 -24.78
C ASP A 127 -24.98 -1.99 -24.09
N LEU A 128 -24.48 -1.11 -23.20
CA LEU A 128 -25.25 -0.07 -22.53
C LEU A 128 -25.26 1.22 -23.36
N SER A 129 -26.34 1.98 -23.28
CA SER A 129 -26.40 3.35 -23.82
C SER A 129 -25.47 4.29 -23.07
N GLU A 130 -25.14 5.44 -23.63
CA GLU A 130 -24.27 6.44 -23.00
C GLU A 130 -24.79 6.89 -21.63
N SER A 131 -26.11 7.13 -21.53
CA SER A 131 -26.73 7.52 -20.26
C SER A 131 -26.70 6.41 -19.19
N GLU A 132 -26.73 5.14 -19.59
CA GLU A 132 -26.61 4.01 -18.67
C GLU A 132 -25.15 3.77 -18.22
N ARG A 133 -24.15 4.14 -19.03
CA ARG A 133 -22.72 4.04 -18.70
C ARG A 133 -22.29 5.13 -17.74
N ALA A 134 -22.89 6.32 -17.80
CA ALA A 134 -22.52 7.48 -17.00
C ALA A 134 -22.57 7.15 -15.50
N GLY A 135 -21.45 7.36 -14.80
CA GLY A 135 -21.34 7.07 -13.37
C GLY A 135 -21.60 5.61 -12.97
N ARG A 136 -21.51 4.66 -13.91
CA ARG A 136 -21.80 3.24 -13.66
C ARG A 136 -20.76 2.53 -12.82
N VAL A 137 -19.49 2.98 -12.90
CA VAL A 137 -18.35 2.31 -12.30
C VAL A 137 -18.05 2.90 -10.92
N VAL A 138 -17.77 2.02 -9.97
CA VAL A 138 -17.09 2.34 -8.69
C VAL A 138 -15.77 1.59 -8.69
N VAL A 139 -14.70 2.25 -8.28
CA VAL A 139 -13.38 1.63 -8.15
C VAL A 139 -12.96 1.61 -6.68
N LEU A 140 -12.61 0.43 -6.20
CA LEU A 140 -11.91 0.21 -4.94
C LEU A 140 -10.47 -0.18 -5.25
N ALA A 141 -9.52 0.67 -4.90
CA ALA A 141 -8.13 0.48 -5.28
C ALA A 141 -7.18 0.54 -4.07
N HIS A 142 -6.31 -0.45 -3.94
CA HIS A 142 -5.28 -0.50 -2.91
C HIS A 142 -3.94 -0.03 -3.47
N SER A 143 -3.23 0.83 -2.71
CA SER A 143 -1.83 1.20 -3.00
C SER A 143 -1.66 1.72 -4.45
N MET A 144 -0.73 1.15 -5.21
CA MET A 144 -0.46 1.47 -6.62
C MET A 144 -1.70 1.36 -7.51
N GLY A 145 -2.64 0.47 -7.20
CA GLY A 145 -3.91 0.35 -7.94
C GLY A 145 -4.70 1.66 -8.01
N GLY A 146 -4.56 2.53 -7.01
CA GLY A 146 -5.16 3.87 -7.04
C GLY A 146 -4.51 4.79 -8.06
N LEU A 147 -3.22 4.68 -8.34
CA LEU A 147 -2.56 5.42 -9.42
C LEU A 147 -3.05 4.93 -10.79
N VAL A 148 -3.21 3.62 -10.96
CA VAL A 148 -3.79 3.02 -12.17
C VAL A 148 -5.19 3.59 -12.42
N ALA A 149 -6.05 3.59 -11.41
CA ALA A 149 -7.39 4.15 -11.51
C ALA A 149 -7.36 5.65 -11.82
N ARG A 150 -6.49 6.41 -11.20
CA ARG A 150 -6.34 7.85 -11.46
C ARG A 150 -5.87 8.15 -12.89
N TYR A 151 -4.94 7.35 -13.41
CA TYR A 151 -4.50 7.51 -14.79
C TYR A 151 -5.61 7.19 -15.78
N TRP A 152 -6.41 6.14 -15.50
CA TRP A 152 -7.60 5.85 -16.30
C TRP A 152 -8.61 7.00 -16.26
N LEU A 153 -8.92 7.55 -15.08
CA LEU A 153 -9.96 8.57 -14.93
C LEU A 153 -9.56 9.93 -15.53
N GLY A 154 -8.34 10.39 -15.29
CA GLY A 154 -7.83 11.68 -15.78
C GLY A 154 -7.24 11.57 -17.19
N PRO A 155 -5.99 11.15 -17.38
CA PRO A 155 -5.31 11.12 -18.68
C PRO A 155 -6.06 10.35 -19.77
N LEU A 156 -6.69 9.22 -19.45
CA LEU A 156 -7.47 8.43 -20.41
C LEU A 156 -8.95 8.80 -20.46
N MET A 157 -9.35 9.89 -19.79
CA MET A 157 -10.72 10.44 -19.85
C MET A 157 -11.82 9.45 -19.44
N GLY A 158 -11.52 8.48 -18.58
CA GLY A 158 -12.49 7.49 -18.10
C GLY A 158 -13.49 8.02 -17.06
N TRP A 159 -13.29 9.27 -16.59
CA TRP A 159 -14.06 9.87 -15.51
C TRP A 159 -15.58 9.88 -15.72
N PRO A 160 -16.16 10.03 -16.94
CA PRO A 160 -17.61 10.05 -17.11
C PRO A 160 -18.27 8.73 -16.77
N LEU A 161 -17.51 7.64 -16.82
CA LEU A 161 -17.99 6.30 -16.50
C LEU A 161 -17.95 6.00 -14.99
N CYS A 162 -17.20 6.79 -14.22
CA CYS A 162 -16.91 6.50 -12.81
C CYS A 162 -17.69 7.43 -11.87
N ARG A 163 -18.43 6.83 -10.95
CA ARG A 163 -19.14 7.54 -9.87
C ARG A 163 -18.25 7.81 -8.68
N ALA A 164 -17.40 6.85 -8.32
CA ALA A 164 -16.53 6.97 -7.15
C ALA A 164 -15.22 6.19 -7.29
N LEU A 165 -14.15 6.79 -6.78
CA LEU A 165 -12.84 6.18 -6.59
C LEU A 165 -12.52 6.14 -5.09
N ILE A 166 -12.54 4.95 -4.52
CA ILE A 166 -12.15 4.68 -3.14
C ILE A 166 -10.70 4.18 -3.16
N THR A 167 -9.79 4.88 -2.49
CA THR A 167 -8.38 4.48 -2.44
C THR A 167 -7.96 4.12 -1.03
N LEU A 168 -7.21 3.03 -0.90
CA LEU A 168 -6.70 2.49 0.35
C LEU A 168 -5.17 2.61 0.35
N GLY A 169 -4.61 3.55 1.10
CA GLY A 169 -3.17 3.78 1.20
C GLY A 169 -2.48 4.10 -0.13
N THR A 170 -3.18 4.70 -1.09
CA THR A 170 -2.60 5.03 -2.40
C THR A 170 -1.59 6.17 -2.28
N PRO A 171 -0.36 6.00 -2.80
CA PRO A 171 0.65 7.05 -2.81
C PRO A 171 0.37 8.09 -3.91
N HIS A 172 -0.66 8.92 -3.72
CA HIS A 172 -1.09 9.93 -4.71
C HIS A 172 0.01 10.94 -5.07
N ARG A 173 0.95 11.15 -4.14
CA ARG A 173 2.12 12.02 -4.34
C ARG A 173 3.43 11.22 -4.30
N GLY A 174 3.36 9.89 -4.48
CA GLY A 174 4.49 8.98 -4.36
C GLY A 174 4.86 8.64 -2.91
N ALA A 175 5.91 7.84 -2.72
CA ALA A 175 6.36 7.37 -1.41
C ALA A 175 7.89 7.38 -1.29
N PRO A 176 8.48 8.02 -0.26
CA PRO A 176 9.92 7.97 0.01
C PRO A 176 10.45 6.55 0.26
N LYS A 177 9.58 5.57 0.55
CA LYS A 177 9.97 4.16 0.60
C LYS A 177 10.46 3.65 -0.77
N ALA A 178 9.87 4.12 -1.88
CA ALA A 178 10.35 3.82 -3.24
C ALA A 178 11.75 4.44 -3.48
N LEU A 179 11.98 5.64 -2.95
CA LEU A 179 13.28 6.29 -3.01
C LEU A 179 14.34 5.47 -2.23
N GLN A 180 14.00 5.00 -1.02
CA GLN A 180 14.85 4.10 -0.24
C GLN A 180 15.20 2.84 -1.03
N LEU A 181 14.18 2.21 -1.63
CA LEU A 181 14.33 0.96 -2.36
C LEU A 181 15.26 1.10 -3.59
N LEU A 182 15.06 2.14 -4.38
CA LEU A 182 15.84 2.34 -5.61
C LEU A 182 17.26 2.82 -5.33
N ALA A 183 17.44 3.73 -4.37
CA ALA A 183 18.76 4.29 -4.02
C ALA A 183 19.60 3.33 -3.17
N ASN A 184 19.02 2.87 -2.05
CA ASN A 184 19.75 2.07 -1.05
C ASN A 184 19.61 0.56 -1.29
N GLY A 185 18.64 0.14 -2.08
CA GLY A 185 18.31 -1.27 -2.32
C GLY A 185 17.52 -1.92 -1.18
N VAL A 186 17.17 -3.18 -1.38
CA VAL A 186 16.57 -4.03 -0.36
C VAL A 186 17.65 -4.45 0.62
N GLN A 187 17.39 -4.28 1.91
CA GLN A 187 18.31 -4.70 2.98
C GLN A 187 17.64 -5.73 3.88
N LEU A 188 18.45 -6.69 4.34
CA LEU A 188 18.05 -7.70 5.31
C LEU A 188 19.16 -7.83 6.36
N ALA A 189 18.86 -7.53 7.61
CA ALA A 189 19.81 -7.51 8.70
C ALA A 189 21.11 -6.73 8.38
N GLY A 190 20.98 -5.58 7.72
CA GLY A 190 22.10 -4.73 7.33
C GLY A 190 22.86 -5.18 6.08
N VAL A 191 22.48 -6.32 5.47
CA VAL A 191 23.06 -6.82 4.22
C VAL A 191 22.16 -6.44 3.06
N ARG A 192 22.74 -5.84 2.02
CA ARG A 192 22.00 -5.51 0.80
C ARG A 192 21.79 -6.77 -0.06
N LEU A 193 20.57 -6.94 -0.53
CA LEU A 193 20.19 -8.02 -1.45
C LEU A 193 20.28 -7.51 -2.89
N ASP A 194 21.47 -7.60 -3.48
CA ASP A 194 21.77 -6.97 -4.77
C ASP A 194 20.86 -7.48 -5.90
N GLY A 195 20.71 -8.80 -6.04
CA GLY A 195 19.88 -9.39 -7.12
C GLY A 195 18.42 -8.91 -7.09
N VAL A 196 17.82 -8.80 -5.91
CA VAL A 196 16.46 -8.27 -5.74
C VAL A 196 16.43 -6.75 -5.98
N SER A 197 17.43 -6.04 -5.47
CA SER A 197 17.54 -4.58 -5.64
C SER A 197 17.65 -4.21 -7.11
N ASP A 198 18.48 -4.92 -7.86
CA ASP A 198 18.69 -4.68 -9.28
C ASP A 198 17.45 -5.06 -10.10
N LEU A 199 16.77 -6.16 -9.76
CA LEU A 199 15.48 -6.51 -10.36
C LEU A 199 14.46 -5.37 -10.19
N LEU A 200 14.24 -4.90 -8.97
CA LEU A 200 13.23 -3.87 -8.68
C LEU A 200 13.52 -2.54 -9.37
N ARG A 201 14.79 -2.23 -9.64
CA ARG A 201 15.20 -1.07 -10.45
C ARG A 201 14.77 -1.18 -11.91
N THR A 202 14.55 -2.39 -12.42
CA THR A 202 14.08 -2.60 -13.80
C THR A 202 12.57 -2.42 -13.94
N TRP A 203 11.80 -2.38 -12.84
CA TRP A 203 10.36 -2.26 -12.91
C TRP A 203 9.93 -0.79 -13.05
N PRO A 204 9.31 -0.39 -14.19
CA PRO A 204 8.78 0.96 -14.34
C PRO A 204 7.85 1.36 -13.19
N SER A 205 7.00 0.43 -12.74
CA SER A 205 6.05 0.67 -11.66
C SER A 205 6.70 1.13 -10.35
N VAL A 206 7.90 0.65 -10.01
CA VAL A 206 8.61 1.07 -8.79
C VAL A 206 9.08 2.52 -8.91
N ALA A 207 9.59 2.92 -10.08
CA ALA A 207 9.98 4.30 -10.34
C ALA A 207 8.79 5.26 -10.31
N GLU A 208 7.62 4.80 -10.74
CA GLU A 208 6.36 5.55 -10.73
C GLU A 208 5.78 5.74 -9.30
N LEU A 209 6.33 5.04 -8.31
CA LEU A 209 6.01 5.26 -6.89
C LEU A 209 6.92 6.30 -6.22
N LEU A 210 7.91 6.87 -6.93
CA LEU A 210 8.79 7.89 -6.39
C LEU A 210 8.04 9.17 -6.00
N PRO A 211 8.53 9.92 -4.99
CA PRO A 211 7.91 11.17 -4.56
C PRO A 211 7.76 12.20 -5.69
N ARG A 212 6.55 12.75 -5.82
CA ARG A 212 6.19 13.85 -6.72
C ARG A 212 6.42 15.22 -6.07
N PHE A 213 6.94 15.26 -4.86
CA PHE A 213 7.30 16.46 -4.10
C PHE A 213 8.82 16.48 -3.87
N PRO A 214 9.44 17.63 -3.52
CA PRO A 214 10.85 17.72 -3.23
C PRO A 214 11.18 17.05 -1.89
N ALA A 215 11.24 15.71 -1.92
CA ALA A 215 11.37 14.84 -0.75
C ALA A 215 12.80 14.84 -0.17
N ILE A 216 13.79 15.36 -0.88
CA ILE A 216 15.21 15.24 -0.54
C ILE A 216 15.73 16.61 -0.14
N TRP A 217 16.35 16.71 1.03
CA TRP A 217 17.18 17.85 1.39
C TRP A 217 18.61 17.60 0.89
N ASP A 218 19.05 18.39 -0.07
CA ASP A 218 20.42 18.40 -0.54
C ASP A 218 21.27 19.23 0.43
N THR A 219 22.13 18.58 1.21
CA THR A 219 22.95 19.26 2.23
C THR A 219 24.13 20.01 1.63
N VAL A 220 24.48 19.73 0.37
CA VAL A 220 25.56 20.43 -0.35
C VAL A 220 25.03 21.74 -0.93
N ALA A 221 23.85 21.70 -1.55
CA ALA A 221 23.22 22.89 -2.11
C ALA A 221 22.32 23.64 -1.09
N GLU A 222 22.15 23.09 0.12
CA GLU A 222 21.26 23.62 1.18
C GLU A 222 19.84 23.90 0.68
N ALA A 223 19.29 22.99 -0.15
CA ALA A 223 18.02 23.20 -0.81
C ALA A 223 17.21 21.89 -0.93
N PRO A 224 15.86 21.98 -0.95
CA PRO A 224 15.01 20.84 -1.25
C PRO A 224 15.11 20.46 -2.74
N ARG A 225 15.09 19.14 -3.00
CA ARG A 225 15.21 18.58 -4.36
C ARG A 225 14.17 17.50 -4.61
N TYR A 226 13.71 17.45 -5.86
CA TYR A 226 12.97 16.30 -6.37
C TYR A 226 13.94 15.14 -6.67
N PRO A 227 13.47 13.88 -6.61
CA PRO A 227 14.33 12.72 -6.90
C PRO A 227 15.05 12.77 -8.26
N HIS A 228 14.42 13.33 -9.29
CA HIS A 228 14.98 13.43 -10.65
C HIS A 228 15.98 14.58 -10.86
N GLU A 229 16.11 15.49 -9.90
CA GLU A 229 17.06 16.61 -9.97
C GLU A 229 18.45 16.24 -9.45
N LEU A 230 18.59 15.06 -8.84
CA LEU A 230 19.84 14.60 -8.25
C LEU A 230 20.37 13.35 -8.95
N SER A 231 21.68 13.29 -9.11
CA SER A 231 22.38 12.10 -9.62
C SER A 231 22.58 11.05 -8.52
N VAL A 232 21.47 10.60 -7.91
CA VAL A 232 21.50 9.55 -6.89
C VAL A 232 21.66 8.19 -7.57
N PRO A 233 22.68 7.39 -7.18
CA PRO A 233 22.82 6.04 -7.72
C PRO A 233 21.56 5.20 -7.58
N GLY A 234 21.18 4.49 -8.65
CA GLY A 234 19.99 3.64 -8.68
C GLY A 234 18.68 4.34 -9.07
N LEU A 235 18.62 5.66 -9.14
CA LEU A 235 17.44 6.38 -9.60
C LEU A 235 17.46 6.62 -11.12
N GLY A 236 18.56 7.12 -11.67
CA GLY A 236 18.75 7.34 -13.10
C GLY A 236 17.59 8.08 -13.79
N THR A 237 17.33 7.73 -15.05
CA THR A 237 16.22 8.29 -15.84
C THR A 237 14.84 7.84 -15.35
N ALA A 238 14.77 6.76 -14.58
CA ALA A 238 13.51 6.23 -14.04
C ALA A 238 12.81 7.26 -13.11
N ALA A 239 13.59 8.05 -12.36
CA ALA A 239 13.04 9.09 -11.50
C ALA A 239 12.30 10.18 -12.29
N LYS A 240 12.79 10.52 -13.48
CA LYS A 240 12.10 11.48 -14.36
C LYS A 240 10.82 10.91 -14.92
N ALA A 241 10.83 9.65 -15.36
CA ALA A 241 9.63 8.97 -15.87
C ALA A 241 8.53 8.89 -14.80
N GLY A 242 8.88 8.53 -13.54
CA GLY A 242 7.94 8.53 -12.43
C GLY A 242 7.36 9.93 -12.14
N PHE A 243 8.20 10.95 -12.17
CA PHE A 243 7.76 12.34 -12.00
C PHE A 243 6.77 12.76 -13.10
N ASP A 244 7.05 12.41 -14.36
CA ASP A 244 6.20 12.76 -15.52
C ASP A 244 4.84 12.05 -15.42
N LEU A 245 4.79 10.79 -15.02
CA LEU A 245 3.53 10.08 -14.79
C LEU A 245 2.62 10.84 -13.81
N HIS A 246 3.16 11.29 -12.68
CA HIS A 246 2.37 12.05 -11.71
C HIS A 246 1.91 13.40 -12.29
N GLN A 247 2.74 14.07 -13.11
CA GLN A 247 2.33 15.29 -13.80
C GLN A 247 1.17 15.03 -14.76
N ASP A 248 1.22 13.93 -15.53
CA ASP A 248 0.14 13.55 -16.44
C ASP A 248 -1.16 13.29 -15.68
N ILE A 249 -1.10 12.56 -14.56
CA ILE A 249 -2.26 12.35 -13.69
C ILE A 249 -2.83 13.67 -13.22
N GLU A 250 -2.01 14.57 -12.66
CA GLU A 250 -2.43 15.88 -12.17
C GLU A 250 -3.03 16.75 -13.30
N ALA A 251 -2.43 16.73 -14.48
CA ALA A 251 -2.90 17.46 -15.64
C ALA A 251 -4.28 16.93 -16.09
N GLY A 252 -4.43 15.61 -16.23
CA GLY A 252 -5.70 14.98 -16.58
C GLY A 252 -6.81 15.28 -15.56
N TRP A 253 -6.49 15.24 -14.25
CA TRP A 253 -7.46 15.55 -13.20
C TRP A 253 -7.92 17.00 -13.20
N ARG A 254 -7.09 17.95 -13.61
CA ARG A 254 -7.49 19.36 -13.76
C ARG A 254 -8.53 19.58 -14.86
N THR A 255 -8.65 18.67 -15.82
CA THR A 255 -9.65 18.74 -16.89
C THR A 255 -11.01 18.18 -16.50
N ILE A 256 -11.10 17.42 -15.39
CA ILE A 256 -12.36 16.87 -14.90
C ILE A 256 -13.24 18.01 -14.40
N PRO A 257 -14.47 18.17 -14.91
CA PRO A 257 -15.38 19.19 -14.42
C PRO A 257 -15.65 19.06 -12.93
N ARG A 258 -15.76 20.18 -12.24
CA ARG A 258 -16.23 20.18 -10.85
C ARG A 258 -17.75 20.13 -10.83
N GLY A 259 -18.34 19.26 -10.02
CA GLY A 259 -19.78 19.15 -9.92
C GLY A 259 -20.27 17.76 -9.54
N PRO A 260 -21.58 17.53 -9.56
CA PRO A 260 -22.18 16.26 -9.14
C PRO A 260 -21.86 15.08 -10.08
N ASP A 261 -21.46 15.37 -11.32
CA ASP A 261 -21.10 14.33 -12.30
C ASP A 261 -19.62 13.94 -12.22
N ALA A 262 -18.81 14.68 -11.45
CA ALA A 262 -17.43 14.32 -11.22
C ALA A 262 -17.32 13.08 -10.31
N PRO A 263 -16.34 12.19 -10.54
CA PRO A 263 -16.14 11.05 -9.66
C PRO A 263 -15.78 11.51 -8.24
N GLN A 264 -16.49 10.98 -7.25
CA GLN A 264 -16.16 11.23 -5.86
C GLN A 264 -14.88 10.49 -5.50
N VAL A 265 -13.85 11.20 -5.03
CA VAL A 265 -12.60 10.59 -4.56
C VAL A 265 -12.62 10.47 -3.05
N VAL A 266 -12.38 9.25 -2.56
CA VAL A 266 -12.46 8.90 -1.14
C VAL A 266 -11.18 8.21 -0.71
N PRO A 267 -10.15 8.98 -0.35
CA PRO A 267 -8.91 8.41 0.14
C PRO A 267 -9.10 7.87 1.56
N ARG A 268 -8.57 6.68 1.82
CA ARG A 268 -8.35 6.11 3.14
C ARG A 268 -6.86 6.00 3.38
N LEU A 269 -6.38 6.51 4.49
CA LEU A 269 -4.97 6.65 4.79
C LEU A 269 -4.65 6.21 6.21
N GLY A 270 -3.53 5.53 6.41
CA GLY A 270 -2.95 5.33 7.73
C GLY A 270 -2.24 6.61 8.18
N TRP A 271 -2.24 6.89 9.48
CA TRP A 271 -1.72 8.16 9.98
C TRP A 271 -0.77 8.05 11.17
N SER A 272 -0.74 6.93 11.86
CA SER A 272 -0.05 6.80 13.15
C SER A 272 1.28 6.08 13.09
N HIS A 273 1.60 5.39 11.99
CA HIS A 273 2.77 4.52 11.89
C HIS A 273 4.00 5.28 11.41
N ASP A 274 5.16 4.93 11.98
CA ASP A 274 6.44 5.48 11.55
C ASP A 274 6.69 5.11 10.09
N THR A 275 6.79 6.13 9.23
CA THR A 275 6.76 5.98 7.78
C THR A 275 7.90 6.79 7.16
N PRO A 276 8.68 6.22 6.22
CA PRO A 276 9.63 7.01 5.40
C PRO A 276 8.92 8.19 4.75
N ALA A 277 9.30 9.43 5.10
CA ALA A 277 8.59 10.63 4.67
C ALA A 277 9.48 11.66 3.96
N SER A 278 10.80 11.60 4.19
CA SER A 278 11.78 12.47 3.56
C SER A 278 13.14 11.81 3.47
N ALA A 279 14.11 12.47 2.85
CA ALA A 279 15.49 12.02 2.77
C ALA A 279 16.47 13.18 2.87
N LYS A 280 17.75 12.88 3.16
CA LYS A 280 18.89 13.79 3.03
C LYS A 280 19.89 13.20 2.05
N TRP A 281 20.45 14.06 1.22
CA TRP A 281 21.54 13.76 0.30
C TRP A 281 22.77 14.57 0.67
N ASP A 282 23.92 13.94 0.87
CA ASP A 282 25.17 14.58 1.25
C ASP A 282 26.20 14.64 0.09
N GLY A 283 25.76 14.38 -1.14
CA GLY A 283 26.62 14.27 -2.32
C GLY A 283 27.09 12.84 -2.61
N ASN A 284 26.96 11.92 -1.64
CA ASN A 284 27.41 10.54 -1.78
C ASN A 284 26.36 9.51 -1.29
N ARG A 285 25.65 9.81 -0.21
CA ARG A 285 24.71 8.90 0.46
C ARG A 285 23.34 9.53 0.62
N LEU A 286 22.33 8.73 0.35
CA LEU A 286 20.93 9.06 0.64
C LEU A 286 20.52 8.44 1.99
N THR A 287 20.13 9.28 2.94
CA THR A 287 19.62 8.85 4.25
C THR A 287 18.13 9.13 4.33
N ILE A 288 17.33 8.10 4.63
CA ILE A 288 15.88 8.20 4.76
C ILE A 288 15.49 8.64 6.17
N HIS A 289 14.51 9.53 6.26
CA HIS A 289 13.94 10.02 7.50
C HIS A 289 12.43 9.72 7.58
N LYS A 290 11.97 9.34 8.76
CA LYS A 290 10.55 9.09 9.07
C LYS A 290 9.79 10.38 9.44
N ALA A 291 10.51 11.48 9.61
CA ALA A 291 9.89 12.78 9.84
C ALA A 291 9.40 13.39 8.51
N PRO A 292 8.20 14.00 8.49
CA PRO A 292 7.74 14.79 7.37
C PRO A 292 8.73 15.91 7.03
N PRO A 293 8.88 16.29 5.75
CA PRO A 293 9.81 17.33 5.34
C PRO A 293 9.35 18.70 5.87
N HIS A 294 10.13 19.31 6.76
CA HIS A 294 9.81 20.60 7.39
C HIS A 294 9.94 21.80 6.42
N TRP A 295 10.48 21.57 5.22
CA TRP A 295 10.61 22.58 4.16
C TRP A 295 9.42 22.59 3.19
N LEU A 296 8.42 21.74 3.43
CA LEU A 296 7.16 21.74 2.67
C LEU A 296 6.03 22.29 3.53
N ASP A 297 5.18 23.08 2.89
CA ASP A 297 3.85 23.34 3.44
C ASP A 297 2.99 22.08 3.21
N LEU A 298 2.59 21.45 4.29
CA LEU A 298 1.84 20.21 4.29
C LEU A 298 0.36 20.41 4.68
N ASP A 299 -0.16 21.63 4.63
CA ASP A 299 -1.58 21.93 4.89
C ASP A 299 -2.11 21.31 6.20
N GLY A 300 -1.30 21.31 7.26
CA GLY A 300 -1.67 20.73 8.55
C GLY A 300 -1.31 19.25 8.74
N TRP A 301 -0.73 18.59 7.75
CA TRP A 301 -0.31 17.18 7.83
C TRP A 301 1.05 16.93 8.50
N GLN A 302 1.73 17.96 8.96
CA GLN A 302 3.09 17.88 9.53
C GLN A 302 3.18 17.01 10.79
N HIS A 303 2.05 16.72 11.44
CA HIS A 303 1.99 15.87 12.63
C HIS A 303 1.52 14.44 12.36
N ASP A 304 1.09 14.15 11.13
CA ASP A 304 0.67 12.81 10.73
C ASP A 304 1.85 12.06 10.12
N HIS A 305 1.99 10.81 10.49
CA HIS A 305 3.07 9.96 10.00
C HIS A 305 2.67 9.26 8.69
N GLY A 306 1.99 8.13 8.77
CA GLY A 306 1.53 7.36 7.61
C GLY A 306 1.11 5.95 8.01
N ASP A 307 1.10 5.06 7.03
CA ASP A 307 0.71 3.65 7.17
C ASP A 307 1.90 2.67 7.27
N GLY A 308 3.12 3.20 7.40
CA GLY A 308 4.38 2.45 7.39
C GLY A 308 5.03 2.37 6.00
N THR A 309 4.30 2.71 4.94
CA THR A 309 4.79 2.70 3.55
C THR A 309 4.57 4.06 2.89
N VAL A 310 3.38 4.61 3.01
CA VAL A 310 2.96 5.87 2.39
C VAL A 310 2.72 6.92 3.47
N PRO A 311 3.38 8.09 3.41
CA PRO A 311 3.10 9.19 4.32
C PRO A 311 1.65 9.65 4.20
N ALA A 312 1.03 10.03 5.30
CA ALA A 312 -0.38 10.45 5.35
C ALA A 312 -0.69 11.57 4.35
N PHE A 313 0.16 12.60 4.28
CA PHE A 313 0.00 13.70 3.32
C PHE A 313 0.12 13.27 1.86
N SER A 314 0.86 12.20 1.59
CA SER A 314 1.01 11.64 0.24
C SER A 314 -0.16 10.74 -0.17
N ALA A 315 -0.89 10.19 0.80
CA ALA A 315 -2.08 9.38 0.54
C ALA A 315 -3.32 10.21 0.20
N VAL A 316 -3.20 11.54 0.15
CA VAL A 316 -4.25 12.48 -0.27
C VAL A 316 -3.85 13.12 -1.58
N PRO A 317 -4.71 13.10 -2.63
CA PRO A 317 -4.44 13.80 -3.87
C PRO A 317 -4.38 15.33 -3.66
N LEU A 318 -3.60 16.02 -4.50
CA LEU A 318 -3.38 17.47 -4.37
C LEU A 318 -4.68 18.28 -4.47
N GLU A 319 -5.61 17.87 -5.31
CA GLU A 319 -6.90 18.53 -5.50
C GLU A 319 -7.83 18.47 -4.29
N LEU A 320 -7.55 17.58 -3.33
CA LEU A 320 -8.27 17.44 -2.06
C LEU A 320 -7.51 18.01 -0.87
N GLY A 321 -6.36 18.66 -1.09
CA GLY A 321 -5.61 19.35 -0.04
C GLY A 321 -6.47 20.42 0.66
N GLY A 322 -6.28 20.61 1.97
CA GLY A 322 -7.00 21.58 2.77
C GLY A 322 -8.44 21.21 3.20
N HIS A 323 -8.97 20.08 2.76
CA HIS A 323 -10.28 19.58 3.18
C HIS A 323 -10.18 18.89 4.56
N ASN A 324 -11.30 18.88 5.31
CA ASN A 324 -11.37 18.14 6.57
C ASN A 324 -11.24 16.63 6.32
N THR A 325 -10.09 16.07 6.65
CA THR A 325 -9.67 14.73 6.31
C THR A 325 -9.78 13.74 7.48
N PHE A 326 -10.32 14.14 8.62
CA PHE A 326 -10.45 13.27 9.79
C PHE A 326 -11.19 11.98 9.49
N GLY A 327 -12.26 12.02 8.72
CA GLY A 327 -13.02 10.85 8.30
C GLY A 327 -12.29 9.90 7.33
N TRP A 328 -11.10 10.29 6.84
CA TRP A 328 -10.30 9.47 5.92
C TRP A 328 -9.21 8.67 6.62
N ARG A 329 -8.93 8.96 7.89
CA ARG A 329 -7.89 8.30 8.67
C ARG A 329 -8.29 6.90 9.09
N ALA A 330 -7.41 5.93 8.84
CA ALA A 330 -7.47 4.56 9.32
C ALA A 330 -6.31 4.29 10.28
N ARG A 331 -6.46 3.33 11.17
CA ARG A 331 -5.40 2.90 12.09
C ARG A 331 -4.54 1.79 11.51
N ASP A 332 -4.91 1.32 10.35
CA ASP A 332 -4.29 0.17 9.72
C ASP A 332 -2.94 0.55 9.12
N ARG A 333 -2.03 -0.40 9.13
CA ARG A 333 -0.84 -0.37 8.31
C ARG A 333 -1.18 -0.64 6.85
N HIS A 334 -0.24 -0.32 5.97
CA HIS A 334 -0.41 -0.33 4.51
C HIS A 334 -1.00 -1.64 3.98
N GLY A 335 -0.35 -2.76 4.27
CA GLY A 335 -0.82 -4.05 3.82
C GLY A 335 -2.17 -4.45 4.44
N PRO A 336 -2.30 -4.50 5.78
CA PRO A 336 -3.54 -4.85 6.47
C PRO A 336 -4.76 -4.04 6.08
N MET A 337 -4.60 -2.78 5.62
CA MET A 337 -5.70 -1.89 5.27
C MET A 337 -6.68 -2.50 4.26
N ALA A 338 -6.18 -3.23 3.26
CA ALA A 338 -7.03 -3.88 2.26
C ALA A 338 -7.90 -5.02 2.84
N ALA A 339 -7.50 -5.58 3.99
CA ALA A 339 -8.21 -6.68 4.66
C ALA A 339 -9.02 -6.22 5.87
N SER A 340 -9.14 -4.91 6.09
CA SER A 340 -9.83 -4.34 7.24
C SER A 340 -11.35 -4.52 7.15
N SER A 341 -11.97 -4.82 8.28
CA SER A 341 -13.41 -5.12 8.36
C SER A 341 -14.32 -3.95 7.96
N TRP A 342 -13.85 -2.73 8.06
CA TRP A 342 -14.60 -1.53 7.67
C TRP A 342 -14.67 -1.32 6.14
N VAL A 343 -13.85 -2.02 5.35
CA VAL A 343 -13.84 -1.84 3.87
C VAL A 343 -15.14 -2.34 3.23
N PRO A 344 -15.67 -3.53 3.54
CA PRO A 344 -16.98 -3.95 3.04
C PRO A 344 -18.12 -3.00 3.41
N ASP A 345 -18.14 -2.50 4.64
CA ASP A 345 -19.16 -1.54 5.11
C ASP A 345 -19.10 -0.23 4.30
N LEU A 346 -17.91 0.24 4.00
CA LEU A 346 -17.69 1.41 3.15
C LEU A 346 -18.22 1.18 1.74
N VAL A 347 -17.94 0.00 1.15
CA VAL A 347 -18.43 -0.39 -0.17
C VAL A 347 -19.95 -0.45 -0.19
N GLU A 348 -20.56 -1.09 0.80
CA GLU A 348 -22.02 -1.20 0.92
C GLU A 348 -22.68 0.18 1.05
N ALA A 349 -22.10 1.09 1.82
CA ALA A 349 -22.59 2.46 1.94
C ALA A 349 -22.58 3.19 0.59
N TYR A 350 -21.53 2.99 -0.22
CA TYR A 350 -21.46 3.54 -1.57
C TYR A 350 -22.49 2.94 -2.52
N GLU A 351 -22.70 1.64 -2.47
CA GLU A 351 -23.71 0.96 -3.30
C GLU A 351 -25.10 1.44 -2.95
N ARG A 352 -25.43 1.58 -1.68
CA ARG A 352 -26.73 2.06 -1.19
C ARG A 352 -26.92 3.57 -1.31
N ARG A 353 -25.92 4.32 -1.81
CA ARG A 353 -25.90 5.80 -1.84
C ARG A 353 -26.16 6.42 -0.46
N ALA A 354 -25.76 5.72 0.60
CA ALA A 354 -25.87 6.22 1.97
C ALA A 354 -24.92 7.41 2.18
N PRO A 355 -25.27 8.38 3.02
CA PRO A 355 -24.33 9.45 3.39
C PRO A 355 -23.04 8.84 3.99
N LEU A 356 -21.88 9.26 3.50
CA LEU A 356 -20.57 8.77 3.97
C LEU A 356 -20.32 9.05 5.46
N THR A 357 -21.03 9.99 6.03
CA THR A 357 -21.03 10.28 7.48
C THR A 357 -21.44 9.07 8.32
N ALA A 358 -22.16 8.11 7.75
CA ALA A 358 -22.54 6.86 8.43
C ALA A 358 -21.39 5.83 8.52
N VAL A 359 -20.33 5.99 7.74
CA VAL A 359 -19.17 5.07 7.66
C VAL A 359 -17.88 5.74 8.19
N GLN A 360 -18.01 6.88 8.83
CA GLN A 360 -16.91 7.45 9.59
C GLN A 360 -16.61 6.51 10.75
N GLY A 361 -15.52 5.72 10.60
CA GLY A 361 -15.02 4.92 11.71
C GLY A 361 -14.87 5.78 12.95
N GLU A 362 -15.05 5.17 14.12
CA GLU A 362 -14.89 5.86 15.41
C GLU A 362 -13.66 6.78 15.39
N VAL A 363 -13.90 8.07 15.47
CA VAL A 363 -12.85 9.07 15.69
C VAL A 363 -12.37 8.89 17.14
N ARG A 364 -11.61 7.84 17.38
CA ARG A 364 -10.86 7.72 18.62
C ARG A 364 -9.63 8.60 18.49
N HIS A 365 -9.44 9.46 19.43
CA HIS A 365 -8.34 10.43 19.46
C HIS A 365 -6.96 9.78 19.68
N ALA A 366 -6.87 8.45 19.84
CA ALA A 366 -5.63 7.72 20.10
C ALA A 366 -5.47 6.48 19.20
N SER A 367 -4.21 6.18 18.86
CA SER A 367 -3.80 5.01 18.06
C SER A 367 -2.43 4.51 18.49
N LEU A 368 -2.08 3.27 18.13
CA LEU A 368 -0.72 2.74 18.25
C LEU A 368 0.04 2.98 16.96
N GLY A 369 1.14 3.70 17.04
CA GLY A 369 2.11 3.85 15.97
C GLY A 369 3.16 2.75 16.07
N LEU A 370 3.22 1.87 15.08
CA LEU A 370 4.18 0.78 15.02
C LEU A 370 5.36 1.17 14.13
N ASP A 371 6.57 0.96 14.64
CA ASP A 371 7.82 1.01 13.90
C ASP A 371 8.36 -0.42 13.82
N LEU A 372 8.32 -1.00 12.64
CA LEU A 372 8.60 -2.40 12.39
C LEU A 372 9.16 -2.61 10.99
N ASP A 373 10.27 -3.30 10.89
CA ASP A 373 10.70 -3.92 9.65
C ASP A 373 9.92 -5.21 9.41
N GLU A 374 9.44 -5.41 8.20
CA GLU A 374 8.57 -6.54 7.86
C GLU A 374 9.36 -7.79 7.44
N LEU A 375 10.69 -7.69 7.27
CA LEU A 375 11.57 -8.78 6.84
C LEU A 375 12.70 -9.01 7.83
N HIS A 376 12.82 -10.23 8.36
CA HIS A 376 13.83 -10.62 9.34
C HIS A 376 14.54 -11.91 8.96
N LEU A 377 15.74 -12.11 9.49
CA LEU A 377 16.48 -13.37 9.38
C LEU A 377 16.06 -14.35 10.48
N ALA A 378 15.99 -15.62 10.10
CA ALA A 378 15.70 -16.71 11.02
C ALA A 378 16.72 -16.76 12.17
N GLY A 379 16.21 -16.96 13.38
CA GLY A 379 17.03 -17.03 14.60
C GLY A 379 17.47 -15.68 15.16
N LEU A 380 17.36 -14.57 14.41
CA LEU A 380 17.64 -13.25 14.94
C LEU A 380 16.40 -12.66 15.64
N PRO A 381 16.60 -11.82 16.67
CA PRO A 381 15.49 -11.12 17.32
C PRO A 381 14.71 -10.25 16.35
N VAL A 382 13.40 -10.09 16.60
CA VAL A 382 12.52 -9.19 15.87
C VAL A 382 12.29 -7.92 16.72
N PRO A 383 12.94 -6.79 16.40
CA PRO A 383 12.75 -5.54 17.11
C PRO A 383 11.36 -4.98 16.88
N VAL A 384 10.64 -4.67 17.94
CA VAL A 384 9.33 -4.01 17.86
C VAL A 384 9.38 -2.71 18.67
N ARG A 385 8.98 -1.62 18.04
CA ARG A 385 8.87 -0.29 18.67
C ARG A 385 7.47 0.25 18.45
N VAL A 386 6.87 0.80 19.53
CA VAL A 386 5.48 1.26 19.54
C VAL A 386 5.34 2.60 20.24
N ARG A 387 4.59 3.50 19.64
CA ARG A 387 4.25 4.80 20.23
C ARG A 387 2.74 4.93 20.36
N VAL A 388 2.26 5.51 21.47
CA VAL A 388 0.87 5.96 21.57
C VAL A 388 0.78 7.33 20.90
N ARG A 389 -0.12 7.46 19.94
CA ARG A 389 -0.30 8.67 19.11
C ARG A 389 -1.70 9.23 19.26
N GLY A 390 -1.83 10.56 19.10
CA GLY A 390 -3.10 11.29 19.16
C GLY A 390 -3.29 12.07 20.46
N ASP A 391 -4.45 12.74 20.57
CA ASP A 391 -4.81 13.52 21.76
C ASP A 391 -5.21 12.60 22.91
N VAL A 392 -4.24 12.18 23.69
CA VAL A 392 -4.50 11.46 24.93
C VAL A 392 -4.58 12.49 26.07
N PRO A 393 -5.71 12.63 26.77
CA PRO A 393 -5.81 13.56 27.88
C PRO A 393 -4.83 13.18 28.99
N GLY A 394 -3.86 14.05 29.25
CA GLY A 394 -2.83 13.85 30.25
C GLY A 394 -1.64 13.01 29.75
N SER A 395 -0.50 13.17 30.38
CA SER A 395 0.75 12.42 30.10
C SER A 395 0.71 10.97 30.62
N GLY A 396 -0.47 10.36 30.62
CA GLY A 396 -0.64 9.00 31.12
C GLY A 396 -0.07 7.97 30.16
N GLU A 397 0.99 7.32 30.59
CA GLU A 397 1.48 6.11 29.93
C GLU A 397 0.41 5.01 30.03
N PRO A 398 0.24 4.15 29.00
CA PRO A 398 -0.61 2.97 29.13
C PRO A 398 -0.08 2.08 30.27
N ALA A 399 -0.99 1.41 30.95
CA ALA A 399 -0.63 0.54 32.10
C ALA A 399 0.31 -0.60 31.68
N ALA A 400 0.16 -1.09 30.44
CA ALA A 400 1.06 -2.10 29.87
C ALA A 400 0.91 -2.18 28.36
N VAL A 401 2.04 -2.42 27.67
CA VAL A 401 2.08 -2.70 26.24
C VAL A 401 2.66 -4.10 26.03
N TRP A 402 1.97 -4.90 25.22
CA TRP A 402 2.32 -6.30 24.98
C TRP A 402 2.39 -6.57 23.48
N ALA A 403 3.34 -7.39 23.06
CA ALA A 403 3.45 -7.90 21.72
C ALA A 403 3.31 -9.42 21.69
N LEU A 404 2.57 -9.92 20.71
CA LEU A 404 2.40 -11.34 20.42
C LEU A 404 2.76 -11.58 18.96
N LEU A 405 3.70 -12.49 18.73
CA LEU A 405 4.09 -12.93 17.39
C LEU A 405 3.65 -14.40 17.22
N ARG A 406 2.78 -14.69 16.24
CA ARG A 406 2.19 -16.01 16.07
C ARG A 406 2.15 -16.44 14.61
N GLN A 407 2.46 -17.70 14.32
CA GLN A 407 2.21 -18.29 13.01
C GLN A 407 0.71 -18.49 12.78
N PRO A 408 0.16 -18.01 11.65
CA PRO A 408 -1.27 -18.15 11.34
C PRO A 408 -1.72 -19.61 11.27
N ASP A 409 -0.85 -20.47 10.74
CA ASP A 409 -1.15 -21.89 10.47
C ASP A 409 -0.98 -22.80 11.70
N GLU A 410 -0.41 -22.28 12.78
CA GLU A 410 -0.23 -22.97 14.05
C GLU A 410 -0.96 -22.28 15.22
N PRO A 411 -2.30 -22.17 15.20
CA PRO A 411 -3.06 -21.41 16.19
C PRO A 411 -2.94 -21.97 17.64
N ARG A 412 -2.48 -23.21 17.80
CA ARG A 412 -2.29 -23.87 19.11
C ARG A 412 -0.86 -23.79 19.64
N ALA A 413 0.09 -23.24 18.87
CA ALA A 413 1.44 -23.02 19.36
C ALA A 413 1.38 -22.07 20.57
N ARG A 414 2.00 -22.47 21.68
CA ARG A 414 2.14 -21.61 22.88
C ARG A 414 3.11 -20.49 22.53
N THR A 415 2.55 -19.34 22.15
CA THR A 415 3.30 -18.10 21.96
C THR A 415 3.12 -17.25 23.22
N ALA A 416 4.21 -16.86 23.85
CA ALA A 416 4.15 -15.97 24.99
C ALA A 416 3.98 -14.53 24.54
N GLU A 417 3.07 -13.79 25.17
CA GLU A 417 3.06 -12.34 25.05
C GLU A 417 4.35 -11.80 25.69
N VAL A 418 5.01 -10.89 24.98
CA VAL A 418 6.21 -10.19 25.45
C VAL A 418 5.80 -8.78 25.86
N LYS A 419 6.13 -8.39 27.08
CA LYS A 419 5.92 -7.02 27.55
C LYS A 419 6.95 -6.10 26.89
N LEU A 420 6.49 -4.96 26.37
CA LEU A 420 7.35 -3.91 25.85
C LEU A 420 7.68 -2.94 26.99
N GLU A 421 8.95 -2.59 27.11
CA GLU A 421 9.44 -1.67 28.15
C GLU A 421 9.49 -0.24 27.57
N TRP A 422 9.23 0.73 28.44
CA TRP A 422 9.27 2.15 28.07
C TRP A 422 10.71 2.63 27.95
N ASP A 423 11.04 3.22 26.81
CA ASP A 423 12.29 3.92 26.57
C ASP A 423 12.04 5.44 26.60
N PRO A 424 12.52 6.14 27.64
CA PRO A 424 12.32 7.58 27.76
C PRO A 424 13.15 8.39 26.76
N ALA A 425 14.26 7.88 26.24
CA ALA A 425 15.09 8.56 25.25
C ALA A 425 14.38 8.61 23.89
N ASP A 426 13.85 7.50 23.45
CA ASP A 426 13.12 7.38 22.18
C ASP A 426 11.61 7.66 22.32
N ARG A 427 11.11 7.81 23.54
CA ARG A 427 9.70 8.00 23.87
C ARG A 427 8.81 6.93 23.19
N CYS A 428 9.21 5.69 23.33
CA CYS A 428 8.51 4.54 22.77
C CYS A 428 8.54 3.34 23.71
N TYR A 429 7.62 2.41 23.50
CA TYR A 429 7.69 1.08 24.09
C TYR A 429 8.45 0.16 23.14
N GLY A 430 9.39 -0.64 23.63
CA GLY A 430 10.21 -1.49 22.80
C GLY A 430 10.50 -2.83 23.42
N ALA A 431 10.67 -3.84 22.58
CA ALA A 431 11.23 -5.14 22.91
C ALA A 431 11.84 -5.78 21.66
N ASP A 432 12.80 -6.64 21.90
CA ASP A 432 13.33 -7.55 20.90
C ASP A 432 12.64 -8.92 21.12
N LEU A 433 11.69 -9.26 20.25
CA LEU A 433 11.00 -10.52 20.33
C LEU A 433 11.94 -11.66 19.98
N PRO A 434 11.79 -12.86 20.58
CA PRO A 434 12.66 -14.00 20.31
C PRO A 434 12.76 -14.33 18.82
N GLY A 435 13.94 -14.71 18.36
CA GLY A 435 14.17 -15.14 16.98
C GLY A 435 13.27 -16.30 16.59
N GLN A 436 12.72 -16.22 15.39
CA GLN A 436 11.74 -17.14 14.86
C GLN A 436 12.37 -18.10 13.82
N ARG A 437 11.69 -19.21 13.53
CA ARG A 437 11.96 -20.06 12.36
C ARG A 437 11.49 -19.36 11.09
N PRO A 438 11.96 -19.76 9.88
CA PRO A 438 11.43 -19.24 8.64
C PRO A 438 9.91 -19.41 8.58
N GLY A 439 9.22 -18.31 8.23
CA GLY A 439 7.75 -18.33 8.26
C GLY A 439 7.15 -16.92 8.13
N LEU A 440 5.83 -16.88 7.94
CA LEU A 440 5.04 -15.67 8.11
C LEU A 440 4.40 -15.69 9.49
N TYR A 441 4.46 -14.55 10.17
CA TYR A 441 3.96 -14.39 11.52
C TYR A 441 3.02 -13.20 11.61
N ASP A 442 1.91 -13.37 12.34
CA ASP A 442 1.06 -12.28 12.77
C ASP A 442 1.66 -11.63 14.01
N LEU A 443 1.98 -10.35 13.90
CA LEU A 443 2.28 -9.51 15.03
C LEU A 443 0.98 -8.83 15.49
N LYS A 444 0.67 -8.97 16.77
CA LYS A 444 -0.38 -8.21 17.46
C LYS A 444 0.26 -7.46 18.61
N VAL A 445 0.09 -6.13 18.64
CA VAL A 445 0.49 -5.30 19.77
C VAL A 445 -0.76 -4.72 20.42
N THR A 446 -0.83 -4.83 21.75
CA THR A 446 -1.95 -4.35 22.56
C THR A 446 -1.41 -3.43 23.66
N ALA A 447 -1.88 -2.19 23.70
CA ALA A 447 -1.71 -1.30 24.84
C ALA A 447 -2.99 -1.33 25.67
N ARG A 448 -2.88 -1.64 26.96
CA ARG A 448 -4.01 -1.77 27.88
C ARG A 448 -4.18 -0.49 28.71
N ALA A 449 -5.41 -0.14 28.95
CA ALA A 449 -5.80 0.99 29.81
C ALA A 449 -5.14 2.30 29.39
N VAL A 450 -5.13 2.61 28.09
CA VAL A 450 -4.66 3.90 27.57
C VAL A 450 -5.62 5.00 28.08
N PRO A 451 -5.13 6.03 28.79
CA PRO A 451 -5.98 7.07 29.33
C PRO A 451 -6.87 7.71 28.25
N GLY A 452 -8.17 7.79 28.50
CA GLY A 452 -9.15 8.35 27.57
C GLY A 452 -9.48 7.53 26.33
N ALA A 453 -8.78 6.40 26.10
CA ALA A 453 -8.96 5.58 24.91
C ALA A 453 -9.26 4.10 25.20
N GLY A 454 -8.99 3.61 26.41
CA GLY A 454 -9.14 2.19 26.74
C GLY A 454 -8.04 1.32 26.13
N ASP A 455 -8.38 0.12 25.71
CA ASP A 455 -7.42 -0.78 25.07
C ASP A 455 -7.28 -0.45 23.58
N LEU A 456 -6.02 -0.33 23.13
CA LEU A 456 -5.68 -0.12 21.73
C LEU A 456 -4.95 -1.33 21.20
N THR A 457 -5.23 -1.70 19.96
CA THR A 457 -4.56 -2.81 19.28
C THR A 457 -4.12 -2.39 17.87
N VAL A 458 -2.93 -2.84 17.49
CA VAL A 458 -2.44 -2.78 16.11
C VAL A 458 -1.95 -4.17 15.69
N THR A 459 -2.17 -4.51 14.44
CA THR A 459 -1.72 -5.78 13.86
C THR A 459 -0.88 -5.55 12.62
N ASP A 460 0.09 -6.42 12.40
CA ASP A 460 0.87 -6.48 11.17
C ASP A 460 1.34 -7.91 10.89
N THR A 461 2.09 -8.07 9.82
CA THR A 461 2.70 -9.36 9.46
C THR A 461 4.22 -9.20 9.32
N VAL A 462 4.94 -10.16 9.85
CA VAL A 462 6.40 -10.27 9.79
C VAL A 462 6.77 -11.50 8.99
N ALA A 463 7.67 -11.34 8.04
CA ALA A 463 8.27 -12.45 7.30
C ALA A 463 9.67 -12.75 7.85
N VAL A 464 9.92 -14.02 8.14
CA VAL A 464 11.22 -14.52 8.58
C VAL A 464 11.77 -15.46 7.52
N VAL A 465 12.96 -15.18 7.01
CA VAL A 465 13.60 -15.96 5.93
C VAL A 465 14.94 -16.54 6.37
N THR A 466 15.38 -17.59 5.72
CA THR A 466 16.76 -18.09 5.84
C THR A 466 17.72 -17.17 5.11
N GLN A 467 18.97 -17.20 5.52
CA GLN A 467 20.07 -16.53 4.83
C GLN A 467 20.32 -17.19 3.48
#